data_d2a38ad58c4393ef8ff1373ab9a0e348
#
_entry.id   d2a38ad58c4393ef8ff1373ab9a0e348
#
_cell.length_a   1.000
_cell.length_b   1.000
_cell.length_c   1.000
_cell.angle_alpha   90.00
_cell.angle_beta   90.00
_cell.angle_gamma   90.00
#
_symmetry.space_group_name_H-M   'P 1'
#
loop_
_entity.id
_entity.type
_entity.pdbx_description
1 polymer ?
#
loop_
_entity_poly.entity_id
_entity_poly.type
_entity_poly.pdbx_seq_one_letter_code
_entity_poly.pdbx_strand_id
1 'polypeptide(L)' 'MYFARNEIIELNDNTKYLVVDTAYIDETSYYKVEKLSDNKHTYEYLYITATNNEGKLYINMNLSSDIVEKLKEICD' A
#
# COMPACT_ATOMS: atom_id res chain seq x y z
N MET A 1 -7.80 9.67 -2.12
CA MET A 1 -7.50 8.27 -1.77
C MET A 1 -7.70 7.42 -3.02
N TYR A 2 -6.71 6.60 -3.35
CA TYR A 2 -6.72 5.87 -4.62
C TYR A 2 -7.23 4.44 -4.48
N PHE A 3 -7.07 3.85 -3.30
CA PHE A 3 -7.48 2.47 -3.04
C PHE A 3 -8.32 2.41 -1.78
N ALA A 4 -9.25 1.46 -1.75
CA ALA A 4 -10.11 1.23 -0.59
C ALA A 4 -9.68 -0.05 0.12
N ARG A 5 -10.06 -0.17 1.40
CA ARG A 5 -9.87 -1.41 2.14
C ARG A 5 -10.54 -2.58 1.41
N ASN A 6 -9.89 -3.71 1.44
CA ASN A 6 -10.33 -4.96 0.82
C ASN A 6 -10.28 -4.94 -0.71
N GLU A 7 -9.73 -3.89 -1.29
CA GLU A 7 -9.51 -3.84 -2.72
C GLU A 7 -8.26 -4.67 -3.08
N ILE A 8 -8.32 -5.41 -4.19
CA ILE A 8 -7.18 -6.15 -4.69
C ILE A 8 -6.58 -5.34 -5.83
N ILE A 9 -5.28 -5.06 -5.74
CA ILE A 9 -4.56 -4.31 -6.76
C ILE A 9 -3.46 -5.17 -7.34
N GLU A 10 -3.13 -4.93 -8.60
CA GLU A 10 -2.02 -5.61 -9.27
C GLU A 10 -0.96 -4.58 -9.60
N LEU A 11 0.28 -4.82 -9.18
CA LEU A 11 1.38 -3.92 -9.42
C LEU A 11 2.19 -4.35 -10.63
N ASN A 12 3.20 -3.55 -11.01
CA ASN A 12 3.97 -3.77 -12.24
C ASN A 12 4.77 -5.08 -12.24
N ASP A 13 4.95 -5.68 -11.09
CA ASP A 13 5.62 -6.98 -10.96
C ASP A 13 4.67 -8.15 -11.17
N ASN A 14 3.44 -7.89 -11.60
CA ASN A 14 2.38 -8.88 -11.79
C ASN A 14 1.96 -9.56 -10.49
N THR A 15 2.33 -9.01 -9.36
CA THR A 15 1.93 -9.52 -8.06
C THR A 15 0.66 -8.80 -7.61
N LYS A 16 -0.29 -9.54 -7.09
CA LYS A 16 -1.53 -8.99 -6.54
C LYS A 16 -1.35 -8.72 -5.05
N TYR A 17 -1.95 -7.64 -4.61
CA TYR A 17 -1.90 -7.21 -3.21
C TYR A 17 -3.31 -6.88 -2.74
N LEU A 18 -3.61 -7.26 -1.51
CA LEU A 18 -4.88 -6.90 -0.86
C LEU A 18 -4.63 -5.68 0.02
N VAL A 19 -5.41 -4.64 -0.17
CA VAL A 19 -5.33 -3.44 0.66
C VAL A 19 -6.01 -3.75 1.98
N VAL A 20 -5.24 -3.80 3.08
CA VAL A 20 -5.78 -4.15 4.39
C VAL A 20 -6.05 -2.93 5.27
N ASP A 21 -5.34 -1.84 5.02
CA ASP A 21 -5.61 -0.60 5.75
C ASP A 21 -5.12 0.60 4.95
N THR A 22 -5.60 1.78 5.34
CA THR A 22 -5.23 3.04 4.70
C THR A 22 -4.82 4.04 5.78
N ALA A 23 -3.94 4.95 5.42
CA ALA A 23 -3.50 6.02 6.31
C ALA A 23 -3.22 7.28 5.51
N TYR A 24 -3.31 8.42 6.18
CA TYR A 24 -3.08 9.72 5.55
C TYR A 24 -2.16 10.53 6.46
N ILE A 25 -0.95 10.81 5.99
CA ILE A 25 0.06 11.53 6.75
C ILE A 25 0.64 12.63 5.88
N ASP A 26 0.62 13.88 6.38
CA ASP A 26 1.19 15.03 5.68
C ASP A 26 0.74 15.11 4.22
N GLU A 27 -0.57 15.01 4.00
CA GLU A 27 -1.20 15.12 2.69
C GLU A 27 -0.82 14.00 1.73
N THR A 28 -0.26 12.91 2.23
CA THR A 28 0.11 11.74 1.43
C THR A 28 -0.68 10.52 1.89
N SER A 29 -1.25 9.79 0.93
CA SER A 29 -1.99 8.56 1.21
C SER A 29 -1.04 7.38 1.24
N TYR A 30 -1.15 6.57 2.28
CA TYR A 30 -0.37 5.35 2.45
C TYR A 30 -1.30 4.17 2.61
N TYR A 31 -0.81 2.99 2.26
CA TYR A 31 -1.60 1.77 2.30
C TYR A 31 -0.78 0.65 2.90
N LYS A 32 -1.41 -0.10 3.81
CA LYS A 32 -0.86 -1.38 4.25
C LYS A 32 -1.46 -2.44 3.34
N VAL A 33 -0.61 -3.22 2.69
CA VAL A 33 -1.07 -4.22 1.73
C VAL A 33 -0.49 -5.58 2.09
N GLU A 34 -1.24 -6.62 1.75
CA GLU A 34 -0.81 -7.99 1.93
C GLU A 34 -0.52 -8.60 0.56
N LYS A 35 0.66 -9.20 0.43
CA LYS A 35 1.01 -9.91 -0.80
C LYS A 35 0.15 -11.16 -0.92
N LEU A 36 -0.41 -11.37 -2.12
CA LEU A 36 -1.18 -12.57 -2.42
C LEU A 36 -0.35 -13.49 -3.30
N SER A 37 -0.50 -14.80 -3.10
CA SER A 37 0.11 -15.82 -3.94
C SER A 37 -0.99 -16.76 -4.41
N ASP A 38 -1.20 -16.85 -5.72
CA ASP A 38 -2.29 -17.64 -6.31
C ASP A 38 -3.64 -17.28 -5.68
N ASN A 39 -3.85 -15.97 -5.43
CA ASN A 39 -5.05 -15.41 -4.80
C ASN A 39 -5.26 -15.89 -3.36
N LYS A 40 -4.19 -16.34 -2.70
CA LYS A 40 -4.23 -16.78 -1.32
C LYS A 40 -3.43 -15.86 -0.43
N HIS A 41 -3.85 -15.74 0.83
CA HIS A 41 -3.15 -14.94 1.83
C HIS A 41 -1.77 -15.52 2.11
N THR A 42 -0.75 -14.67 2.13
CA THR A 42 0.60 -15.05 2.54
C THR A 42 0.94 -14.53 3.93
N TYR A 43 0.13 -13.58 4.43
CA TYR A 43 0.36 -12.86 5.68
C TYR A 43 1.67 -12.08 5.66
N GLU A 44 2.17 -11.77 4.46
CA GLU A 44 3.30 -10.87 4.27
C GLU A 44 2.78 -9.47 3.96
N TYR A 45 3.08 -8.52 4.83
CA TYR A 45 2.56 -7.17 4.73
C TYR A 45 3.67 -6.19 4.39
N LEU A 46 3.32 -5.17 3.64
CA LEU A 46 4.22 -4.05 3.37
C LEU A 46 3.41 -2.78 3.27
N TYR A 47 4.11 -1.65 3.28
CA TYR A 47 3.50 -0.34 3.18
C TYR A 47 3.91 0.29 1.86
N ILE A 48 2.94 0.90 1.20
CA ILE A 48 3.16 1.60 -0.06
C ILE A 48 2.51 2.97 0.00
N THR A 49 2.97 3.87 -0.87
CA THR A 49 2.26 5.11 -1.12
C THR A 49 1.88 5.18 -2.59
N ALA A 50 0.82 5.93 -2.87
CA ALA A 50 0.36 6.15 -4.24
C ALA A 50 0.20 7.64 -4.46
N THR A 51 0.73 8.13 -5.58
CA THR A 51 0.58 9.52 -5.96
C THR A 51 0.12 9.61 -7.41
N ASN A 52 -0.67 10.64 -7.71
CA ASN A 52 -1.10 10.90 -9.07
C ASN A 52 -0.31 12.08 -9.61
N ASN A 53 0.32 11.89 -10.77
CA ASN A 53 1.09 12.94 -11.41
C ASN A 53 0.72 12.93 -12.89
N GLU A 54 0.08 14.02 -13.34
CA GLU A 54 -0.34 14.21 -14.73
C GLU A 54 -1.22 13.06 -15.24
N GLY A 55 -2.12 12.59 -14.40
CA GLY A 55 -3.05 11.52 -14.75
C GLY A 55 -2.49 10.12 -14.62
N LYS A 56 -1.24 9.99 -14.20
CA LYS A 56 -0.63 8.69 -13.97
C LYS A 56 -0.49 8.41 -12.49
N LEU A 57 -0.76 7.18 -12.10
CA LEU A 57 -0.65 6.74 -10.71
C LEU A 57 0.71 6.09 -10.50
N TYR A 58 1.46 6.62 -9.56
CA TYR A 58 2.78 6.10 -9.21
C TYR A 58 2.72 5.44 -7.84
N ILE A 59 3.25 4.22 -7.76
CA ILE A 59 3.31 3.46 -6.52
C ILE A 59 4.77 3.41 -6.05
N ASN A 60 5.01 3.79 -4.82
CA ASN A 60 6.34 3.71 -4.22
C ASN A 60 6.32 2.73 -3.05
N MET A 61 7.17 1.71 -3.13
CA MET A 61 7.30 0.68 -2.10
C MET A 61 8.52 0.90 -1.20
N ASN A 62 9.37 1.87 -1.54
CA ASN A 62 10.60 2.16 -0.80
C ASN A 62 10.39 3.36 0.12
N LEU A 63 9.71 3.14 1.23
CA LEU A 63 9.43 4.18 2.20
C LEU A 63 10.55 4.28 3.23
N SER A 64 10.76 5.48 3.79
CA SER A 64 11.75 5.66 4.84
C SER A 64 11.35 4.90 6.10
N SER A 65 12.33 4.54 6.92
CA SER A 65 12.06 3.81 8.16
C SER A 65 11.20 4.63 9.11
N ASP A 66 11.35 5.95 9.12
CA ASP A 66 10.54 6.83 9.98
C ASP A 66 9.06 6.75 9.59
N ILE A 67 8.77 6.77 8.31
CA ILE A 67 7.39 6.66 7.83
C ILE A 67 6.82 5.28 8.12
N VAL A 68 7.62 4.22 7.91
CA VAL A 68 7.17 2.86 8.17
C VAL A 68 6.82 2.69 9.66
N GLU A 69 7.62 3.25 10.56
CA GLU A 69 7.32 3.18 11.99
C GLU A 69 6.03 3.89 12.35
N LYS A 70 5.79 5.07 11.76
CA LYS A 70 4.53 5.78 11.97
C LYS A 70 3.35 4.97 11.46
N LEU A 71 3.50 4.34 10.31
CA LEU A 71 2.44 3.52 9.73
C LEU A 71 2.13 2.31 10.58
N LYS A 72 3.15 1.69 11.18
CA LYS A 72 2.92 0.57 12.10
C LYS A 72 2.10 0.98 13.32
N GLU A 73 2.24 2.21 13.78
CA GLU A 73 1.43 2.72 14.88
C GLU A 73 -0.01 2.99 14.48
N ILE A 74 -0.22 3.44 13.24
CA ILE A 74 -1.54 3.84 12.73
C ILE A 74 -2.30 2.65 12.18
N CYS A 75 -1.62 1.77 11.42
CA CYS A 75 -2.23 0.67 10.67
C CYS A 75 -2.02 -0.68 11.35
N ASP A 76 -1.95 -0.69 12.58
CA ASP A 76 -1.61 -1.86 13.39
C ASP A 76 -2.33 -3.16 13.04
#